data_8612fb506f07ca9f2c047732d9003515
#
_entry.id   8612fb506f07ca9f2c047732d9003515
#
_cell.length_a   1.000
_cell.length_b   1.000
_cell.length_c   1.000
_cell.angle_alpha   90.00
_cell.angle_beta   90.00
_cell.angle_gamma   90.00
#
_symmetry.space_group_name_H-M   'P 1'
#
loop_
_entity.id
_entity.type
_entity.pdbx_description
1 polymer ?
#
loop_
_entity_poly.entity_id
_entity_poly.type
_entity_poly.pdbx_seq_one_letter_code
_entity_poly.pdbx_strand_id
1 'polypeptide(L)'
;MDYEEAKVLYRKWFEEDPFYHVKPFDGIVEMLKGLKEEGIRIAVFSNKPHHAAVDVVRQIFGEGLFDEVQGQTAEVPRKPSPVGALAIARRLKVTPEECLYLGDTNTDMETGKAAGMFTIGVTWGFRPREELVEHQAKKIVDRPDEVLAFAKERNHAETDRQ
;
A
#
# COMPACT_ATOMS: atom_id res chain seq x y z
N MET A 1 -1.68 0.11 -9.13
CA MET A 1 -3.15 0.22 -9.18
C MET A 1 -3.65 0.64 -7.82
N ASP A 2 -4.42 1.70 -7.79
CA ASP A 2 -5.03 2.24 -6.59
C ASP A 2 -6.15 1.34 -6.08
N TYR A 3 -6.34 1.28 -4.77
CA TYR A 3 -7.45 0.56 -4.17
C TYR A 3 -8.81 1.13 -4.55
N GLU A 4 -8.96 2.44 -4.71
CA GLU A 4 -10.23 3.03 -5.12
C GLU A 4 -10.56 2.71 -6.57
N GLU A 5 -9.58 2.63 -7.44
CA GLU A 5 -9.78 2.25 -8.83
C GLU A 5 -9.77 0.74 -9.04
N ALA A 6 -8.97 0.00 -8.30
CA ALA A 6 -9.12 -1.43 -8.18
C ALA A 6 -10.53 -1.77 -7.70
N LYS A 7 -11.14 -0.91 -6.90
CA LYS A 7 -12.51 -1.05 -6.43
C LYS A 7 -13.56 -0.83 -7.53
N VAL A 8 -13.33 0.09 -8.49
CA VAL A 8 -14.21 0.29 -9.64
C VAL A 8 -14.06 -0.84 -10.65
N LEU A 9 -12.84 -1.21 -10.98
CA LEU A 9 -12.53 -2.40 -11.80
C LEU A 9 -13.02 -3.67 -11.12
N TYR A 10 -12.89 -3.75 -9.81
CA TYR A 10 -13.33 -4.81 -8.96
C TYR A 10 -14.85 -5.00 -9.05
N ARG A 11 -15.65 -3.94 -8.92
CA ARG A 11 -17.11 -4.04 -9.06
C ARG A 11 -17.51 -4.55 -10.44
N LYS A 12 -16.84 -4.08 -11.47
CA LYS A 12 -17.15 -4.42 -12.85
C LYS A 12 -16.76 -5.85 -13.20
N TRP A 13 -15.58 -6.30 -12.75
CA TRP A 13 -15.05 -7.61 -13.11
C TRP A 13 -15.37 -8.71 -12.10
N PHE A 14 -15.51 -8.36 -10.83
CA PHE A 14 -15.80 -9.32 -9.77
C PHE A 14 -17.24 -9.79 -9.75
N GLU A 15 -18.15 -9.05 -10.35
CA GLU A 15 -19.52 -9.51 -10.54
C GLU A 15 -19.61 -10.60 -11.62
N GLU A 16 -18.69 -10.56 -12.59
CA GLU A 16 -18.61 -11.52 -13.68
C GLU A 16 -17.64 -12.66 -13.38
N ASP A 17 -16.39 -12.33 -13.03
CA ASP A 17 -15.34 -13.28 -12.67
C ASP A 17 -14.38 -12.61 -11.67
N PRO A 18 -14.49 -12.94 -10.37
CA PRO A 18 -13.75 -12.23 -9.32
C PRO A 18 -12.26 -12.12 -9.50
N PHE A 19 -11.63 -13.08 -10.17
CA PHE A 19 -10.16 -13.13 -10.25
C PHE A 19 -9.62 -13.03 -11.67
N TYR A 20 -10.51 -12.89 -12.65
CA TYR A 20 -10.11 -12.81 -14.04
C TYR A 20 -9.53 -11.43 -14.36
N HIS A 21 -8.38 -11.40 -15.01
CA HIS A 21 -7.65 -10.19 -15.38
C HIS A 21 -7.12 -9.32 -14.22
N VAL A 22 -7.27 -9.75 -12.96
CA VAL A 22 -6.67 -9.02 -11.84
C VAL A 22 -5.22 -9.47 -11.69
N LYS A 23 -4.29 -8.59 -12.05
CA LYS A 23 -2.85 -8.84 -11.93
C LYS A 23 -2.16 -7.62 -11.33
N PRO A 24 -1.02 -7.82 -10.67
CA PRO A 24 -0.23 -6.68 -10.20
C PRO A 24 0.34 -5.90 -11.39
N PHE A 25 0.56 -4.62 -11.18
CA PHE A 25 1.24 -3.76 -12.15
C PHE A 25 2.67 -4.26 -12.36
N ASP A 26 3.20 -4.07 -13.59
CA ASP A 26 4.57 -4.51 -13.92
C ASP A 26 5.60 -3.96 -12.94
N GLY A 27 6.44 -4.85 -12.41
CA GLY A 27 7.47 -4.49 -11.45
C GLY A 27 7.05 -4.54 -9.98
N ILE A 28 5.76 -4.69 -9.68
CA ILE A 28 5.25 -4.72 -8.29
C ILE A 28 5.78 -5.95 -7.55
N VAL A 29 5.70 -7.12 -8.14
CA VAL A 29 6.14 -8.36 -7.47
C VAL A 29 7.63 -8.31 -7.18
N GLU A 30 8.43 -7.83 -8.14
CA GLU A 30 9.88 -7.66 -7.97
C GLU A 30 10.21 -6.67 -6.87
N MET A 31 9.47 -5.55 -6.81
CA MET A 31 9.61 -4.56 -5.74
C MET A 31 9.32 -5.19 -4.37
N LEU A 32 8.21 -5.90 -4.25
CA LEU A 32 7.79 -6.53 -2.99
C LEU A 32 8.81 -7.57 -2.51
N LYS A 33 9.29 -8.41 -3.42
CA LYS A 33 10.33 -9.40 -3.11
C LYS A 33 11.64 -8.73 -2.68
N GLY A 34 12.02 -7.66 -3.37
CA GLY A 34 13.22 -6.89 -3.03
C GLY A 34 13.13 -6.26 -1.65
N LEU A 35 11.96 -5.73 -1.28
CA LEU A 35 11.73 -5.17 0.06
C LEU A 35 11.89 -6.26 1.14
N LYS A 36 11.35 -7.44 0.90
CA LYS A 36 11.49 -8.56 1.84
C LYS A 36 12.95 -9.00 1.99
N GLU A 37 13.71 -9.03 0.90
CA GLU A 37 15.14 -9.37 0.93
C GLU A 37 15.93 -8.37 1.77
N GLU A 38 15.49 -7.11 1.83
CA GLU A 38 16.08 -6.07 2.68
C GLU A 38 15.62 -6.16 4.14
N GLY A 39 14.80 -7.14 4.48
CA GLY A 39 14.26 -7.28 5.83
C GLY A 39 13.13 -6.30 6.15
N ILE A 40 12.58 -5.65 5.14
CA ILE A 40 11.47 -4.70 5.30
C ILE A 40 10.16 -5.48 5.28
N ARG A 41 9.33 -5.25 6.28
CA ARG A 41 8.00 -5.85 6.34
C ARG A 41 7.04 -5.11 5.44
N ILE A 42 6.14 -5.86 4.80
CA ILE A 42 5.20 -5.29 3.85
C ILE A 42 3.77 -5.67 4.23
N ALA A 43 2.86 -4.73 4.01
CA ALA A 43 1.45 -4.89 4.37
C ALA A 43 0.52 -4.23 3.35
N VAL A 44 -0.72 -4.66 3.35
CA VAL A 44 -1.79 -4.07 2.52
C VAL A 44 -2.88 -3.53 3.44
N PHE A 45 -3.31 -2.30 3.15
CA PHE A 45 -4.48 -1.70 3.79
C PHE A 45 -5.51 -1.34 2.72
N SER A 46 -6.72 -1.89 2.86
CA SER A 46 -7.78 -1.81 1.86
C SER A 46 -9.10 -1.36 2.46
N ASN A 47 -9.91 -0.64 1.66
CA ASN A 47 -11.29 -0.30 2.03
C ASN A 47 -12.28 -1.44 1.79
N LYS A 48 -11.83 -2.56 1.24
CA LYS A 48 -12.66 -3.75 1.11
C LYS A 48 -12.97 -4.36 2.47
N PRO A 49 -14.11 -5.09 2.60
CA PRO A 49 -14.30 -5.93 3.78
C PRO A 49 -13.08 -6.83 3.99
N HIS A 50 -12.72 -7.04 5.24
CA HIS A 50 -11.45 -7.71 5.57
C HIS A 50 -11.27 -9.05 4.87
N HIS A 51 -12.29 -9.92 4.91
CA HIS A 51 -12.21 -11.24 4.27
C HIS A 51 -11.97 -11.15 2.76
N ALA A 52 -12.62 -10.17 2.11
CA ALA A 52 -12.44 -9.95 0.67
C ALA A 52 -11.04 -9.43 0.35
N ALA A 53 -10.49 -8.54 1.17
CA ALA A 53 -9.12 -8.05 1.01
C ALA A 53 -8.11 -9.19 1.12
N VAL A 54 -8.26 -10.05 2.10
CA VAL A 54 -7.38 -11.23 2.28
C VAL A 54 -7.46 -12.15 1.08
N ASP A 55 -8.67 -12.44 0.59
CA ASP A 55 -8.86 -13.33 -0.55
C ASP A 55 -8.23 -12.78 -1.84
N VAL A 56 -8.40 -11.48 -2.10
CA VAL A 56 -7.82 -10.84 -3.29
C VAL A 56 -6.29 -10.87 -3.24
N VAL A 57 -5.71 -10.52 -2.11
CA VAL A 57 -4.25 -10.54 -1.94
C VAL A 57 -3.71 -11.95 -2.14
N ARG A 58 -4.38 -12.96 -1.57
CA ARG A 58 -3.99 -14.36 -1.74
C ARG A 58 -4.04 -14.79 -3.21
N GLN A 59 -5.09 -14.40 -3.92
CA GLN A 59 -5.25 -14.77 -5.34
C GLN A 59 -4.23 -14.11 -6.25
N ILE A 60 -3.90 -12.85 -5.99
CA ILE A 60 -2.97 -12.09 -6.82
C ILE A 60 -1.52 -12.41 -6.50
N PHE A 61 -1.17 -12.50 -5.22
CA PHE A 61 0.21 -12.55 -4.74
C PHE A 61 0.59 -13.87 -4.07
N GLY A 62 -0.36 -14.77 -3.84
CA GLY A 62 -0.14 -16.00 -3.10
C GLY A 62 -0.08 -15.75 -1.59
N GLU A 63 0.19 -16.82 -0.85
CA GLU A 63 0.32 -16.75 0.60
C GLU A 63 1.76 -16.41 1.00
N GLY A 64 1.92 -15.68 2.08
CA GLY A 64 3.21 -15.45 2.70
C GLY A 64 4.03 -14.29 2.15
N LEU A 65 3.60 -13.64 1.08
CA LEU A 65 4.32 -12.46 0.58
C LEU A 65 4.14 -11.26 1.51
N PHE A 66 2.92 -10.98 1.93
CA PHE A 66 2.63 -9.87 2.85
C PHE A 66 2.63 -10.33 4.29
N ASP A 67 3.23 -9.51 5.17
CA ASP A 67 3.27 -9.76 6.60
C ASP A 67 1.93 -9.48 7.27
N GLU A 68 1.17 -8.52 6.74
CA GLU A 68 -0.15 -8.16 7.23
C GLU A 68 -1.06 -7.74 6.08
N VAL A 69 -2.33 -8.06 6.19
CA VAL A 69 -3.39 -7.56 5.32
C VAL A 69 -4.51 -7.06 6.22
N GLN A 70 -4.94 -5.82 6.03
CA GLN A 70 -6.03 -5.23 6.80
C GLN A 70 -7.08 -4.68 5.84
N GLY A 71 -8.28 -5.22 5.93
CA GLY A 71 -9.46 -4.67 5.29
C GLY A 71 -10.35 -3.96 6.30
N GLN A 72 -11.55 -3.60 5.88
CA GLN A 72 -12.54 -2.95 6.75
C GLN A 72 -13.20 -3.97 7.67
N THR A 73 -13.29 -3.62 8.96
CA THR A 73 -14.03 -4.38 9.98
C THR A 73 -14.89 -3.40 10.79
N ALA A 74 -15.64 -3.93 11.77
CA ALA A 74 -16.42 -3.07 12.68
C ALA A 74 -15.53 -2.11 13.48
N GLU A 75 -14.28 -2.53 13.80
CA GLU A 75 -13.32 -1.74 14.58
C GLU A 75 -12.39 -0.91 13.71
N VAL A 76 -12.31 -1.19 12.40
CA VAL A 76 -11.41 -0.51 11.47
C VAL A 76 -12.24 0.24 10.44
N PRO A 77 -12.41 1.55 10.61
CA PRO A 77 -13.18 2.36 9.67
C PRO A 77 -12.41 2.52 8.35
N ARG A 78 -13.15 2.96 7.34
CA ARG A 78 -12.60 3.19 6.00
C ARG A 78 -11.57 4.31 6.00
N LYS A 79 -10.62 4.22 5.06
CA LYS A 79 -9.76 5.35 4.72
C LYS A 79 -10.63 6.55 4.32
N PRO A 80 -10.31 7.78 4.67
CA PRO A 80 -9.00 8.26 5.13
C PRO A 80 -8.75 8.16 6.64
N SER A 81 -9.58 7.44 7.41
CA SER A 81 -9.25 7.18 8.81
C SER A 81 -7.89 6.46 8.91
N PRO A 82 -7.00 6.89 9.82
CA PRO A 82 -5.69 6.26 9.99
C PRO A 82 -5.72 5.00 10.86
N VAL A 83 -6.88 4.64 11.42
CA VAL A 83 -6.99 3.56 12.41
C VAL A 83 -6.41 2.24 11.90
N GLY A 84 -6.75 1.84 10.67
CA GLY A 84 -6.25 0.59 10.08
C GLY A 84 -4.75 0.60 9.85
N ALA A 85 -4.21 1.71 9.35
CA ALA A 85 -2.76 1.86 9.13
C ALA A 85 -2.00 1.79 10.46
N LEU A 86 -2.50 2.45 11.48
CA LEU A 86 -1.89 2.43 12.81
C LEU A 86 -1.99 1.04 13.45
N ALA A 87 -3.08 0.32 13.22
CA ALA A 87 -3.23 -1.06 13.70
C ALA A 87 -2.18 -1.99 13.07
N ILE A 88 -1.93 -1.84 11.77
CA ILE A 88 -0.87 -2.59 11.07
C ILE A 88 0.49 -2.29 11.70
N ALA A 89 0.83 -1.02 11.89
CA ALA A 89 2.10 -0.61 12.48
C ALA A 89 2.30 -1.25 13.86
N ARG A 90 1.26 -1.25 14.70
CA ARG A 90 1.32 -1.89 16.02
C ARG A 90 1.58 -3.39 15.91
N ARG A 91 0.89 -4.09 15.01
CA ARG A 91 1.08 -5.53 14.85
C ARG A 91 2.47 -5.88 14.33
N LEU A 92 3.04 -5.02 13.50
CA LEU A 92 4.39 -5.18 12.98
C LEU A 92 5.46 -4.67 13.95
N LYS A 93 5.05 -4.07 15.05
CA LYS A 93 5.93 -3.52 16.10
C LYS A 93 6.89 -2.45 15.57
N VAL A 94 6.35 -1.59 14.72
CA VAL A 94 7.06 -0.44 14.18
C VAL A 94 6.30 0.84 14.52
N THR A 95 7.02 1.98 14.51
CA THR A 95 6.39 3.29 14.70
C THR A 95 5.89 3.83 13.35
N PRO A 96 4.90 4.73 13.36
CA PRO A 96 4.45 5.35 12.11
C PRO A 96 5.58 6.03 11.33
N GLU A 97 6.53 6.65 12.02
CA GLU A 97 7.67 7.33 11.39
C GLU A 97 8.58 6.37 10.62
N GLU A 98 8.57 5.09 10.99
CA GLU A 98 9.33 4.04 10.30
C GLU A 98 8.60 3.48 9.06
N CYS A 99 7.34 3.88 8.84
CA CYS A 99 6.51 3.34 7.76
C CYS A 99 6.52 4.23 6.52
N LEU A 100 6.58 3.58 5.36
CA LEU A 100 6.28 4.20 4.07
C LEU A 100 4.85 3.82 3.69
N TYR A 101 4.01 4.81 3.42
CA TYR A 101 2.63 4.60 3.01
C TYR A 101 2.50 4.92 1.52
N LEU A 102 2.24 3.92 0.71
CA LEU A 102 2.14 4.04 -0.74
C LEU A 102 0.68 4.08 -1.17
N GLY A 103 0.36 4.98 -2.09
CA GLY A 103 -0.96 5.04 -2.67
C GLY A 103 -1.01 5.96 -3.88
N ASP A 104 -2.09 5.91 -4.62
CA ASP A 104 -2.25 6.67 -5.85
C ASP A 104 -3.46 7.61 -5.85
N THR A 105 -4.09 7.80 -4.68
CA THR A 105 -5.23 8.71 -4.54
C THR A 105 -5.01 9.74 -3.43
N ASN A 106 -5.85 10.78 -3.47
CA ASN A 106 -5.97 11.75 -2.38
C ASN A 106 -6.31 11.06 -1.05
N THR A 107 -7.21 10.08 -1.08
CA THR A 107 -7.59 9.31 0.12
C THR A 107 -6.39 8.63 0.75
N ASP A 108 -5.51 8.03 -0.06
CA ASP A 108 -4.30 7.39 0.43
C ASP A 108 -3.33 8.39 1.05
N MET A 109 -3.13 9.53 0.41
CA MET A 109 -2.24 10.57 0.94
C MET A 109 -2.75 11.12 2.26
N GLU A 110 -4.05 11.35 2.37
CA GLU A 110 -4.69 11.79 3.61
C GLU A 110 -4.56 10.75 4.73
N THR A 111 -4.75 9.47 4.39
CA THR A 111 -4.62 8.37 5.35
C THR A 111 -3.20 8.29 5.92
N GLY A 112 -2.21 8.26 5.05
CA GLY A 112 -0.80 8.17 5.47
C GLY A 112 -0.38 9.37 6.29
N LYS A 113 -0.78 10.56 5.89
CA LYS A 113 -0.51 11.80 6.62
C LYS A 113 -1.14 11.76 8.02
N ALA A 114 -2.42 11.38 8.10
CA ALA A 114 -3.14 11.29 9.38
C ALA A 114 -2.52 10.23 10.31
N ALA A 115 -1.93 9.18 9.77
CA ALA A 115 -1.24 8.15 10.53
C ALA A 115 0.18 8.56 10.96
N GLY A 116 0.71 9.67 10.47
CA GLY A 116 2.07 10.10 10.77
C GLY A 116 3.14 9.33 10.00
N MET A 117 2.76 8.75 8.87
CA MET A 117 3.65 7.96 8.01
C MET A 117 4.21 8.80 6.86
N PHE A 118 5.34 8.36 6.30
CA PHE A 118 5.91 8.99 5.11
C PHE A 118 5.11 8.56 3.88
N THR A 119 4.45 9.50 3.22
CA THR A 119 3.58 9.20 2.08
C THR A 119 4.34 9.23 0.76
N ILE A 120 4.15 8.17 -0.03
CA ILE A 120 4.68 8.06 -1.38
C ILE A 120 3.49 7.95 -2.34
N GLY A 121 3.34 8.94 -3.21
CA GLY A 121 2.37 8.89 -4.28
C GLY A 121 2.95 8.14 -5.46
N VAL A 122 2.20 7.20 -6.01
CA VAL A 122 2.61 6.40 -7.16
C VAL A 122 1.77 6.79 -8.39
N THR A 123 2.43 6.95 -9.55
CA THR A 123 1.76 7.47 -10.74
C THR A 123 1.25 6.38 -11.69
N TRP A 124 1.52 5.12 -11.41
CA TRP A 124 1.02 4.02 -12.27
C TRP A 124 -0.45 3.68 -12.04
N GLY A 125 -1.13 4.37 -11.12
CA GLY A 125 -2.57 4.29 -10.98
C GLY A 125 -3.28 5.20 -11.99
N PHE A 126 -4.59 5.37 -11.81
CA PHE A 126 -5.39 6.15 -12.75
C PHE A 126 -5.51 7.64 -12.39
N ARG A 127 -5.06 8.04 -11.20
CA ARG A 127 -5.14 9.43 -10.77
C ARG A 127 -3.96 10.24 -11.31
N PRO A 128 -4.19 11.50 -11.68
CA PRO A 128 -3.10 12.33 -12.19
C PRO A 128 -2.10 12.71 -11.10
N ARG A 129 -0.87 12.94 -11.53
CA ARG A 129 0.23 13.34 -10.63
C ARG A 129 -0.13 14.57 -9.80
N GLU A 130 -0.86 15.51 -10.38
CA GLU A 130 -1.28 16.76 -9.75
C GLU A 130 -2.12 16.53 -8.49
N GLU A 131 -2.99 15.52 -8.49
CA GLU A 131 -3.78 15.16 -7.32
C GLU A 131 -2.89 14.74 -6.16
N LEU A 132 -1.84 13.98 -6.44
CA LEU A 132 -0.88 13.53 -5.43
C LEU A 132 -0.09 14.70 -4.85
N VAL A 133 0.28 15.66 -5.69
CA VAL A 133 0.97 16.89 -5.26
C VAL A 133 0.05 17.73 -4.38
N GLU A 134 -1.19 17.94 -4.80
CA GLU A 134 -2.18 18.74 -4.06
C GLU A 134 -2.46 18.16 -2.67
N HIS A 135 -2.46 16.84 -2.54
CA HIS A 135 -2.69 16.16 -1.28
C HIS A 135 -1.40 15.84 -0.52
N GLN A 136 -0.32 16.54 -0.88
CA GLN A 136 0.92 16.61 -0.11
C GLN A 136 1.67 15.28 0.06
N ALA A 137 1.72 14.49 -1.02
CA ALA A 137 2.63 13.34 -1.05
C ALA A 137 4.05 13.84 -0.76
N LYS A 138 4.74 13.20 0.16
CA LYS A 138 6.12 13.59 0.50
C LYS A 138 7.11 13.21 -0.59
N LYS A 139 6.78 12.18 -1.36
CA LYS A 139 7.55 11.75 -2.53
C LYS A 139 6.58 11.22 -3.57
N ILE A 140 6.92 11.41 -4.84
CA ILE A 140 6.15 10.86 -5.95
C ILE A 140 7.10 10.03 -6.80
N VAL A 141 6.68 8.81 -7.12
CA VAL A 141 7.47 7.89 -7.94
C VAL A 141 6.63 7.42 -9.14
N ASP A 142 7.31 7.13 -10.24
CA ASP A 142 6.68 6.73 -11.48
C ASP A 142 6.82 5.22 -11.76
N ARG A 143 7.74 4.54 -11.04
CA ARG A 143 8.00 3.12 -11.23
C ARG A 143 8.22 2.41 -9.89
N PRO A 144 7.81 1.13 -9.80
CA PRO A 144 8.02 0.35 -8.57
C PRO A 144 9.49 0.26 -8.12
N ASP A 145 10.44 0.19 -9.06
CA ASP A 145 11.86 0.12 -8.71
C ASP A 145 12.36 1.37 -7.97
N GLU A 146 11.74 2.51 -8.19
CA GLU A 146 12.05 3.75 -7.45
C GLU A 146 11.67 3.63 -5.97
N VAL A 147 10.57 2.92 -5.67
CA VAL A 147 10.16 2.63 -4.29
C VAL A 147 11.21 1.78 -3.60
N LEU A 148 11.66 0.72 -4.25
CA LEU A 148 12.67 -0.18 -3.70
C LEU A 148 13.98 0.55 -3.43
N ALA A 149 14.45 1.36 -4.37
CA ALA A 149 15.66 2.15 -4.22
C ALA A 149 15.57 3.11 -3.02
N PHE A 150 14.46 3.83 -2.92
CA PHE A 150 14.23 4.77 -1.82
C PHE A 150 14.17 4.06 -0.46
N ALA A 151 13.46 2.94 -0.39
CA ALA A 151 13.34 2.16 0.85
C ALA A 151 14.71 1.62 1.30
N LYS A 152 15.55 1.16 0.36
CA LYS A 152 16.90 0.70 0.65
C LYS A 152 17.76 1.82 1.25
N GLU A 153 17.76 2.99 0.63
CA GLU A 153 18.52 4.16 1.12
C GLU A 153 18.10 4.50 2.54
N ARG A 154 16.81 4.55 2.79
CA ARG A 154 16.26 4.90 4.11
C ARG A 154 16.61 3.86 5.16
N ASN A 155 16.50 2.58 4.81
CA ASN A 155 16.81 1.46 5.70
C ASN A 155 18.30 1.44 6.07
N HIS A 156 19.19 1.66 5.10
CA HIS A 156 20.65 1.71 5.32
C HIS A 156 21.04 2.92 6.15
N ALA A 157 20.43 4.08 5.93
CA ALA A 157 20.69 5.29 6.72
C ALA A 157 20.34 5.11 8.19
N GLU A 158 19.25 4.39 8.50
CA GLU A 158 18.86 4.09 9.88
C GLU A 158 19.86 3.12 10.54
N THR A 159 20.32 2.13 9.80
CA THR A 159 21.33 1.19 10.29
C THR A 159 22.64 1.87 10.60
N ASP A 160 23.08 2.82 9.77
CA ASP A 160 24.34 3.56 9.96
C ASP A 160 24.29 4.51 11.15
N ARG A 161 23.11 4.87 11.66
CA ARG A 161 22.93 5.74 12.83
C ARG A 161 22.98 4.97 14.16
N GLN A 162 22.93 3.65 14.12
CA GLN A 162 23.03 2.79 15.28
C GLN A 162 24.48 2.38 15.49
#